data_c25c1d20d3b91d03765cb5600fcc6a96
#
_entry.id   c25c1d20d3b91d03765cb5600fcc6a96
#
_cell.length_a   1.000
_cell.length_b   1.000
_cell.length_c   1.000
_cell.angle_alpha   90.00
_cell.angle_beta   90.00
_cell.angle_gamma   90.00
#
_symmetry.space_group_name_H-M   'P 1'
#
loop_
_entity.id
_entity.type
_entity.pdbx_description
1 polymer ?
#
loop_
_entity_poly.entity_id
_entity_poly.type
_entity_poly.pdbx_seq_one_letter_code
_entity_poly.pdbx_strand_id
1 'polypeptide(L)'
;AVVYYGRGGLLLGRAPAPALDSRDLDADAAGLRAAALRARAALDGEDPRSAVIRCWVTLQDAAAASGIARTASETSAELATRVLGGFVVDALALDLLQRQYNRARFSEAPVTERDRSAARAAADRIVAGLVAPAERAEQVPADV
;
A
#
# COMPACT_ATOMS: atom_id res chain seq x y z
N ALA A 1 4.02 8.81 -11.89
CA ALA A 1 3.74 9.25 -12.02
C ALA A 1 3.35 9.98 -12.20
N VAL A 2 3.37 9.96 -11.98
CA VAL A 2 3.02 10.56 -12.07
C VAL A 2 2.52 11.37 -12.22
N VAL A 3 2.47 11.47 -12.29
CA VAL A 3 1.97 12.12 -12.42
C VAL A 3 1.43 12.94 -12.57
N TYR A 4 1.45 12.87 -12.63
CA TYR A 4 0.85 13.57 -12.79
C TYR A 4 0.33 14.33 -12.83
N TYR A 5 0.36 14.07 -12.66
CA TYR A 5 -0.24 14.68 -12.67
C TYR A 5 -0.67 15.42 -12.75
N GLY A 6 -0.67 15.20 -12.64
CA GLY A 6 -1.12 15.83 -12.63
C GLY A 6 -1.43 16.65 -12.62
N ARG A 7 -1.30 16.45 -12.68
CA ARG A 7 -1.70 17.18 -12.78
C ARG A 7 -2.49 17.99 -12.80
N GLY A 8 -2.59 18.05 -12.60
CA GLY A 8 -3.21 18.68 -12.51
C GLY A 8 -3.87 19.48 -12.49
N GLY A 9 -3.98 19.49 -12.49
CA GLY A 9 -4.58 20.11 -12.52
C GLY A 9 -5.19 20.67 -12.38
N LEU A 10 -4.98 20.04 -12.93
CA LEU A 10 -5.59 20.56 -12.91
C LEU A 10 -6.14 21.01 -12.05
N LEU A 11 -5.90 20.73 -11.63
CA LEU A 11 -6.13 21.44 -10.69
C LEU A 11 -7.01 22.62 -10.48
N LEU A 12 -7.48 23.29 -11.42
CA LEU A 12 -8.31 24.46 -11.32
C LEU A 12 -9.58 24.16 -10.56
N GLY A 13 -9.77 24.79 -9.43
CA GLY A 13 -10.96 24.62 -8.62
C GLY A 13 -11.11 23.29 -7.94
N ARG A 14 -10.13 22.44 -8.07
CA ARG A 14 -10.21 21.14 -7.44
C ARG A 14 -9.71 21.20 -6.01
N ALA A 15 -10.51 20.70 -5.08
CA ALA A 15 -10.12 20.65 -3.70
C ALA A 15 -8.99 19.65 -3.51
N PRO A 16 -7.99 19.93 -2.66
CA PRO A 16 -6.98 18.94 -2.33
C PRO A 16 -7.61 17.76 -1.58
N ALA A 17 -6.97 16.61 -1.64
CA ALA A 17 -7.41 15.45 -0.88
C ALA A 17 -7.42 15.80 0.61
N PRO A 18 -8.44 15.39 1.36
CA PRO A 18 -8.46 15.67 2.79
C PRO A 18 -7.28 15.01 3.48
N ALA A 19 -6.71 15.68 4.47
CA ALA A 19 -5.67 15.13 5.30
C ALA A 19 -6.24 13.97 6.11
N LEU A 20 -5.41 12.95 6.37
CA LEU A 20 -5.84 11.84 7.19
C LEU A 20 -5.86 12.27 8.65
N ASP A 21 -7.00 12.05 9.29
CA ASP A 21 -7.19 12.35 10.70
C ASP A 21 -6.54 11.25 11.53
N SER A 22 -5.93 11.58 12.67
CA SER A 22 -5.37 10.58 13.57
C SER A 22 -6.40 9.54 14.01
N ARG A 23 -7.65 9.94 14.17
CA ARG A 23 -8.70 8.99 14.54
C ARG A 23 -8.96 7.98 13.45
N ASP A 24 -8.96 8.44 12.19
CA ASP A 24 -9.13 7.55 11.05
C ASP A 24 -7.97 6.57 10.98
N LEU A 25 -6.75 7.05 11.20
CA LEU A 25 -5.58 6.19 11.21
C LEU A 25 -5.64 5.15 12.32
N ASP A 26 -6.06 5.55 13.51
CA ASP A 26 -6.17 4.62 14.64
C ASP A 26 -7.28 3.59 14.43
N ALA A 27 -8.41 4.01 13.88
CA ALA A 27 -9.54 3.12 13.65
C ALA A 27 -9.23 2.08 12.56
N ASP A 28 -8.48 2.47 11.53
CA ASP A 28 -8.25 1.61 10.37
C ASP A 28 -6.94 0.83 10.43
N ALA A 29 -6.04 1.18 11.34
CA ALA A 29 -4.71 0.55 11.42
C ALA A 29 -4.81 -0.97 11.57
N ALA A 30 -5.68 -1.44 12.46
CA ALA A 30 -5.82 -2.88 12.71
C ALA A 30 -6.36 -3.60 11.47
N GLY A 31 -7.35 -3.00 10.80
CA GLY A 31 -7.92 -3.56 9.58
C GLY A 31 -6.90 -3.60 8.44
N LEU A 32 -6.13 -2.53 8.28
CA LEU A 32 -5.11 -2.48 7.24
C LEU A 32 -3.97 -3.44 7.54
N ARG A 33 -3.60 -3.60 8.79
CA ARG A 33 -2.58 -4.57 9.18
C ARG A 33 -3.02 -5.99 8.88
N ALA A 34 -4.27 -6.33 9.22
CA ALA A 34 -4.82 -7.64 8.91
C ALA A 34 -4.83 -7.90 7.40
N ALA A 35 -5.20 -6.89 6.61
CA ALA A 35 -5.17 -6.99 5.15
C ALA A 35 -3.75 -7.16 4.62
N ALA A 36 -2.78 -6.44 5.21
CA ALA A 36 -1.39 -6.57 4.79
C ALA A 36 -0.85 -7.97 5.09
N LEU A 37 -1.27 -8.57 6.21
CA LEU A 37 -0.91 -9.95 6.52
C LEU A 37 -1.51 -10.92 5.51
N ARG A 38 -2.77 -10.69 5.10
CA ARG A 38 -3.39 -11.52 4.05
C ARG A 38 -2.68 -11.33 2.70
N ALA A 39 -2.32 -10.09 2.39
CA ALA A 39 -1.58 -9.79 1.16
C ALA A 39 -0.23 -10.50 1.14
N ARG A 40 0.46 -10.48 2.28
CA ARG A 40 1.72 -11.18 2.42
C ARG A 40 1.54 -12.68 2.24
N ALA A 41 0.50 -13.25 2.85
CA ALA A 41 0.20 -14.68 2.74
C ALA A 41 -0.11 -15.09 1.30
N ALA A 42 -0.72 -14.20 0.52
CA ALA A 42 -1.04 -14.47 -0.88
C ALA A 42 0.21 -14.78 -1.71
N LEU A 43 1.37 -14.25 -1.30
CA LEU A 43 2.61 -14.49 -2.01
C LEU A 43 3.14 -15.91 -1.85
N ASP A 44 2.62 -16.67 -0.89
CA ASP A 44 3.05 -18.04 -0.64
C ASP A 44 2.27 -19.09 -1.44
N GLY A 45 1.19 -18.67 -2.11
CA GLY A 45 0.38 -19.59 -2.91
C GLY A 45 0.70 -19.50 -4.38
N GLU A 46 0.03 -20.22 -5.20
CA GLU A 46 -0.02 -20.13 -6.66
C GLU A 46 1.32 -19.85 -7.37
N ASP A 47 1.25 -19.59 -8.68
CA ASP A 47 2.42 -19.18 -9.45
C ASP A 47 2.82 -17.74 -9.09
N PRO A 48 4.06 -17.35 -9.35
CA PRO A 48 4.54 -16.04 -8.95
C PRO A 48 3.71 -14.87 -9.49
N ARG A 49 3.26 -14.94 -10.74
CA ARG A 49 2.48 -13.85 -11.35
C ARG A 49 1.16 -13.63 -10.61
N SER A 50 0.41 -14.70 -10.43
CA SER A 50 -0.88 -14.63 -9.74
C SER A 50 -0.72 -14.20 -8.29
N ALA A 51 0.32 -14.69 -7.63
CA ALA A 51 0.60 -14.34 -6.24
C ALA A 51 0.87 -12.86 -6.07
N VAL A 52 1.68 -12.28 -6.95
CA VAL A 52 2.01 -10.84 -6.90
C VAL A 52 0.77 -9.99 -7.18
N ILE A 53 -0.01 -10.38 -8.17
CA ILE A 53 -1.25 -9.66 -8.50
C ILE A 53 -2.20 -9.68 -7.30
N ARG A 54 -2.41 -10.84 -6.71
CA ARG A 54 -3.33 -10.99 -5.58
C ARG A 54 -2.86 -10.20 -4.37
N CYS A 55 -1.56 -10.18 -4.14
CA CYS A 55 -0.99 -9.42 -3.03
C CYS A 55 -1.35 -7.94 -3.14
N TRP A 56 -1.08 -7.33 -4.28
CA TRP A 56 -1.35 -5.89 -4.46
C TRP A 56 -2.84 -5.60 -4.42
N VAL A 57 -3.66 -6.43 -5.08
CA VAL A 57 -5.13 -6.22 -5.12
C VAL A 57 -5.71 -6.29 -3.71
N THR A 58 -5.20 -7.18 -2.87
CA THR A 58 -5.65 -7.27 -1.47
C THR A 58 -5.42 -5.94 -0.74
N LEU A 59 -4.27 -5.31 -0.97
CA LEU A 59 -3.98 -4.01 -0.36
C LEU A 59 -4.85 -2.90 -0.93
N GLN A 60 -5.08 -2.89 -2.24
CA GLN A 60 -5.97 -1.90 -2.86
C GLN A 60 -7.40 -2.01 -2.33
N ASP A 61 -7.89 -3.23 -2.20
CA ASP A 61 -9.24 -3.45 -1.73
C ASP A 61 -9.39 -3.00 -0.27
N ALA A 62 -8.37 -3.24 0.54
CA ALA A 62 -8.37 -2.80 1.93
C ALA A 62 -8.36 -1.27 2.02
N ALA A 63 -7.57 -0.61 1.18
CA ALA A 63 -7.55 0.85 1.14
C ALA A 63 -8.92 1.41 0.74
N ALA A 64 -9.55 0.79 -0.25
CA ALA A 64 -10.89 1.20 -0.69
C ALA A 64 -11.93 0.99 0.41
N ALA A 65 -11.78 -0.07 1.21
CA ALA A 65 -12.72 -0.41 2.28
C ALA A 65 -12.46 0.37 3.58
N SER A 66 -11.37 1.11 3.65
CA SER A 66 -10.97 1.79 4.90
C SER A 66 -11.90 2.94 5.30
N GLY A 67 -12.74 3.39 4.39
CA GLY A 67 -13.61 4.54 4.65
C GLY A 67 -12.95 5.88 4.36
N ILE A 68 -11.67 5.89 4.00
CA ILE A 68 -10.97 7.12 3.66
C ILE A 68 -11.41 7.55 2.25
N ALA A 69 -11.86 8.79 2.14
CA ALA A 69 -12.48 9.28 0.92
C ALA A 69 -11.51 9.32 -0.26
N ARG A 70 -11.98 8.83 -1.40
CA ARG A 70 -11.27 8.93 -2.66
C ARG A 70 -11.56 10.28 -3.31
N THR A 71 -10.56 10.90 -3.90
CA THR A 71 -10.80 12.09 -4.71
C THR A 71 -11.33 11.68 -6.08
N ALA A 72 -11.97 12.62 -6.78
CA ALA A 72 -12.72 12.31 -8.00
C ALA A 72 -11.90 11.66 -9.10
N SER A 73 -10.62 12.00 -9.22
CA SER A 73 -9.77 11.46 -10.30
C SER A 73 -8.70 10.50 -9.79
N GLU A 74 -8.79 10.13 -8.53
CA GLU A 74 -7.78 9.25 -7.93
C GLU A 74 -7.98 7.81 -8.37
N THR A 75 -6.92 7.17 -8.82
CA THR A 75 -6.97 5.75 -9.17
C THR A 75 -6.93 4.89 -7.90
N SER A 76 -7.27 3.60 -8.05
CA SER A 76 -7.17 2.67 -6.93
C SER A 76 -5.74 2.57 -6.39
N ALA A 77 -4.75 2.61 -7.27
CA ALA A 77 -3.34 2.56 -6.85
C ALA A 77 -2.93 3.84 -6.11
N GLU A 78 -3.40 4.98 -6.58
CA GLU A 78 -3.12 6.26 -5.91
C GLU A 78 -3.76 6.31 -4.54
N LEU A 79 -5.00 5.83 -4.43
CA LEU A 79 -5.67 5.74 -3.15
C LEU A 79 -4.90 4.83 -2.20
N ALA A 80 -4.49 3.65 -2.67
CA ALA A 80 -3.74 2.71 -1.83
C ALA A 80 -2.43 3.35 -1.35
N THR A 81 -1.72 4.04 -2.22
CA THR A 81 -0.47 4.71 -1.87
C THR A 81 -0.70 5.79 -0.82
N ARG A 82 -1.75 6.58 -0.98
CA ARG A 82 -2.06 7.66 -0.04
C ARG A 82 -2.48 7.10 1.33
N VAL A 83 -3.36 6.12 1.33
CA VAL A 83 -3.86 5.53 2.57
C VAL A 83 -2.72 4.86 3.33
N LEU A 84 -1.97 4.00 2.66
CA LEU A 84 -0.88 3.26 3.31
C LEU A 84 0.24 4.20 3.75
N GLY A 85 0.53 5.23 2.95
CA GLY A 85 1.53 6.22 3.31
C GLY A 85 1.21 6.98 4.58
N GLY A 86 -0.07 7.13 4.91
CA GLY A 86 -0.51 7.78 6.14
C GLY A 86 -0.17 6.99 7.40
N PHE A 87 0.24 5.72 7.27
CA PHE A 87 0.58 4.86 8.40
C PHE A 87 2.09 4.68 8.58
N VAL A 88 2.89 5.58 8.02
CA VAL A 88 4.36 5.51 8.13
C VAL A 88 4.88 4.20 7.54
N VAL A 89 4.37 3.84 6.39
CA VAL A 89 4.81 2.65 5.66
C VAL A 89 6.07 2.99 4.87
N ASP A 90 6.97 2.04 4.76
CA ASP A 90 8.19 2.19 3.96
C ASP A 90 7.80 2.50 2.50
N ALA A 91 8.06 3.74 2.08
CA ALA A 91 7.67 4.18 0.75
C ALA A 91 8.37 3.41 -0.37
N LEU A 92 9.61 2.98 -0.13
CA LEU A 92 10.35 2.19 -1.10
C LEU A 92 9.75 0.80 -1.25
N ALA A 93 9.32 0.19 -0.14
CA ALA A 93 8.68 -1.11 -0.17
C ALA A 93 7.35 -1.05 -0.92
N LEU A 94 6.56 0.00 -0.66
CA LEU A 94 5.28 0.17 -1.33
C LEU A 94 5.47 0.37 -2.83
N ASP A 95 6.44 1.20 -3.21
CA ASP A 95 6.75 1.45 -4.62
C ASP A 95 7.24 0.18 -5.32
N LEU A 96 8.09 -0.59 -4.66
CA LEU A 96 8.59 -1.84 -5.22
C LEU A 96 7.45 -2.82 -5.47
N LEU A 97 6.56 -2.97 -4.49
CA LEU A 97 5.43 -3.89 -4.63
C LEU A 97 4.51 -3.46 -5.77
N GLN A 98 4.26 -2.16 -5.88
CA GLN A 98 3.42 -1.63 -6.97
C GLN A 98 4.06 -1.90 -8.33
N ARG A 99 5.38 -1.72 -8.45
CA ARG A 99 6.09 -2.02 -9.70
C ARG A 99 6.02 -3.50 -10.04
N GLN A 100 6.15 -4.37 -9.05
CA GLN A 100 6.01 -5.82 -9.28
C GLN A 100 4.60 -6.16 -9.75
N TYR A 101 3.59 -5.52 -9.17
CA TYR A 101 2.21 -5.69 -9.61
C TYR A 101 2.03 -5.23 -11.05
N ASN A 102 2.52 -4.04 -11.39
CA ASN A 102 2.38 -3.53 -12.75
C ASN A 102 3.05 -4.44 -13.77
N ARG A 103 4.22 -4.95 -13.44
CA ARG A 103 4.93 -5.89 -14.29
C ARG A 103 4.14 -7.19 -14.46
N ALA A 104 3.62 -7.73 -13.35
CA ALA A 104 2.85 -8.97 -13.39
C ALA A 104 1.55 -8.81 -14.16
N ARG A 105 0.91 -7.66 -14.03
CA ARG A 105 -0.41 -7.41 -14.62
C ARG A 105 -0.35 -7.02 -16.09
N PHE A 106 0.64 -6.22 -16.46
CA PHE A 106 0.64 -5.56 -17.78
C PHE A 106 1.80 -5.95 -18.68
N SER A 107 2.78 -6.70 -18.19
CA SER A 107 3.92 -7.13 -18.97
C SER A 107 3.82 -8.61 -19.29
N GLU A 108 4.32 -9.02 -20.44
CA GLU A 108 4.43 -10.44 -20.79
C GLU A 108 5.74 -11.04 -20.30
N ALA A 109 6.63 -10.24 -19.72
CA ALA A 109 7.88 -10.73 -19.19
C ALA A 109 7.60 -11.75 -18.08
N PRO A 110 8.43 -12.80 -17.94
CA PRO A 110 8.23 -13.78 -16.88
C PRO A 110 8.30 -13.16 -15.50
N VAL A 111 7.41 -13.58 -14.61
CA VAL A 111 7.49 -13.24 -13.19
C VAL A 111 8.12 -14.44 -12.51
N THR A 112 9.31 -14.23 -11.95
CA THR A 112 10.15 -15.32 -11.44
C THR A 112 9.98 -15.49 -9.93
N GLU A 113 10.58 -16.56 -9.39
CA GLU A 113 10.66 -16.72 -7.92
C GLU A 113 11.46 -15.60 -7.28
N ARG A 114 12.43 -15.02 -8.01
CA ARG A 114 13.15 -13.86 -7.51
C ARG A 114 12.23 -12.66 -7.36
N ASP A 115 11.34 -12.46 -8.33
CA ASP A 115 10.35 -11.38 -8.26
C ASP A 115 9.39 -11.60 -7.10
N ARG A 116 8.96 -12.85 -6.89
CA ARG A 116 8.13 -13.20 -5.74
C ARG A 116 8.85 -12.90 -4.43
N SER A 117 10.13 -13.25 -4.34
CA SER A 117 10.92 -12.99 -3.12
C SER A 117 11.06 -11.49 -2.85
N ALA A 118 11.25 -10.70 -3.90
CA ALA A 118 11.33 -9.24 -3.75
C ALA A 118 10.00 -8.68 -3.26
N ALA A 119 8.89 -9.17 -3.80
CA ALA A 119 7.55 -8.76 -3.36
C ALA A 119 7.31 -9.17 -1.91
N ARG A 120 7.77 -10.36 -1.54
CA ARG A 120 7.62 -10.87 -0.17
C ARG A 120 8.37 -9.99 0.82
N ALA A 121 9.60 -9.60 0.50
CA ALA A 121 10.37 -8.70 1.37
C ALA A 121 9.70 -7.34 1.50
N ALA A 122 9.16 -6.82 0.40
CA ALA A 122 8.42 -5.55 0.44
C ALA A 122 7.17 -5.67 1.29
N ALA A 123 6.41 -6.76 1.14
CA ALA A 123 5.20 -6.98 1.93
C ALA A 123 5.52 -7.09 3.43
N ASP A 124 6.62 -7.73 3.78
CA ASP A 124 7.05 -7.82 5.17
C ASP A 124 7.32 -6.44 5.77
N ARG A 125 7.93 -5.55 5.00
CA ARG A 125 8.17 -4.17 5.46
C ARG A 125 6.87 -3.39 5.62
N ILE A 126 5.92 -3.62 4.72
CA ILE A 126 4.61 -2.96 4.81
C ILE A 126 3.89 -3.42 6.06
N VAL A 127 3.89 -4.74 6.34
CA VAL A 127 3.29 -5.26 7.56
C VAL A 127 3.95 -4.64 8.80
N ALA A 128 5.28 -4.56 8.80
CA ALA A 128 6.01 -4.00 9.93
C ALA A 128 5.67 -2.53 10.16
N GLY A 129 5.36 -1.79 9.10
CA GLY A 129 5.00 -0.38 9.22
C GLY A 129 3.58 -0.15 9.72
N LEU A 130 2.74 -1.18 9.68
CA LEU A 130 1.33 -1.06 10.07
C LEU A 130 1.10 -1.58 11.49
N VAL A 131 1.95 -1.16 12.43
CA VAL A 131 1.79 -1.57 13.83
C VAL A 131 0.79 -0.65 14.54
N ALA A 132 0.17 -1.17 15.59
CA ALA A 132 -0.77 -0.40 16.40
C ALA A 132 -0.04 0.76 17.09
N PRO A 133 -0.75 1.87 17.41
CA PRO A 133 -0.11 3.01 18.09
C PRO A 133 0.64 2.64 19.36
N ALA A 134 0.10 1.74 20.17
CA ALA A 134 0.76 1.31 21.40
C ALA A 134 2.08 0.57 21.10
N GLU A 135 2.07 -0.27 20.07
CA GLU A 135 3.28 -0.99 19.67
C GLU A 135 4.34 -0.03 19.13
N ARG A 136 3.92 0.99 18.39
CA ARG A 136 4.84 2.01 17.90
C ARG A 136 5.51 2.76 19.05
N ALA A 137 4.75 3.08 20.08
CA ALA A 137 5.28 3.77 21.25
C ALA A 137 6.33 2.92 21.96
N GLU A 138 6.11 1.61 22.02
CA GLU A 138 7.06 0.69 22.66
C GLU A 138 8.34 0.52 21.84
N GLN A 139 8.29 0.79 20.55
CA GLN A 139 9.44 0.66 19.68
C GLN A 139 10.34 1.89 19.68
N VAL A 140 9.93 2.98 20.33
CA VAL A 140 10.75 4.18 20.42
C VAL A 140 11.93 3.88 21.35
N PRO A 141 13.18 4.13 20.91
CA PRO A 141 14.34 3.87 21.77
C PRO A 141 14.28 4.66 23.06
N ALA A 142 14.64 4.00 24.16
CA ALA A 142 14.55 4.60 25.48
C ALA A 142 15.58 5.71 25.71
N ASP A 143 16.65 5.70 24.95
CA ASP A 143 17.73 6.67 25.11
C ASP A 143 17.59 7.91 24.22
N VAL A 144 16.50 8.06 23.57
CA VAL A 144 16.24 9.22 22.71
C VAL A 144 15.88 10.46 23.52
#